data_571e987c5842b21af83c82bc7812128b
#
_entry.id   571e987c5842b21af83c82bc7812128b
#
_cell.length_a   1.000
_cell.length_b   1.000
_cell.length_c   1.000
_cell.angle_alpha   90.00
_cell.angle_beta   90.00
_cell.angle_gamma   90.00
#
_symmetry.space_group_name_H-M   'P 1'
#
loop_
_entity.id
_entity.type
_entity.pdbx_description
1 polymer ?
#
loop_
_entity_poly.entity_id
_entity_poly.type
_entity_poly.pdbx_seq_one_letter_code
_entity_poly.pdbx_strand_id
1 'polypeptide(L)'
;NENCGTRGRRLEEGVALLRQYWEDEHVNFSGQYYQVEEIAMEPKPPQRGAIPIWIGGTKERALKRIARIGDGWMAMTAPGDPPIQEVLPRFKDLLEENGKDPATYPMQMSLSPGAIDKDKRKRFYNDMDLLVARACELRDLGFSDTSIDCVPLFQLGFRSSDALLEQLAKIYEALAPELSD
;
A
#
# COMPACT_ATOMS: atom_id res chain seq x y z
N ASN A 1 12.35 -6.64 22.87
CA ASN A 1 10.89 -6.57 23.06
C ASN A 1 10.39 -5.17 22.71
N GLU A 2 9.75 -5.07 21.53
CA GLU A 2 9.19 -3.82 21.04
C GLU A 2 7.78 -3.58 21.61
N ASN A 3 7.52 -2.36 22.11
CA ASN A 3 6.20 -2.00 22.58
C ASN A 3 5.27 -1.70 21.39
N CYS A 4 4.34 -2.61 21.10
CA CYS A 4 3.39 -2.45 20.01
C CYS A 4 2.52 -1.18 20.12
N GLY A 5 2.29 -0.66 21.34
CA GLY A 5 1.53 0.57 21.57
C GLY A 5 2.20 1.84 21.05
N THR A 6 3.52 1.81 20.84
CA THR A 6 4.29 2.97 20.35
C THR A 6 4.52 2.96 18.83
N ARG A 7 4.17 1.85 18.12
CA ARG A 7 4.46 1.68 16.69
C ARG A 7 4.08 2.90 15.83
N GLY A 8 2.90 3.42 16.05
CA GLY A 8 2.39 4.52 15.24
C GLY A 8 3.19 5.81 15.42
N ARG A 9 3.52 6.18 16.64
CA ARG A 9 4.33 7.38 16.93
C ARG A 9 5.76 7.22 16.43
N ARG A 10 6.34 6.02 16.58
CA ARG A 10 7.67 5.72 16.03
C ARG A 10 7.69 5.79 14.51
N LEU A 11 6.63 5.32 13.83
CA LEU A 11 6.51 5.46 12.38
C LEU A 11 6.44 6.93 11.97
N GLU A 12 5.64 7.73 12.66
CA GLU A 12 5.51 9.17 12.37
C GLU A 12 6.85 9.89 12.51
N GLU A 13 7.56 9.63 13.58
CA GLU A 13 8.89 10.19 13.82
C GLU A 13 9.93 9.69 12.81
N GLY A 14 9.88 8.38 12.47
CA GLY A 14 10.74 7.78 11.46
C GLY A 14 10.51 8.34 10.06
N VAL A 15 9.27 8.62 9.68
CA VAL A 15 8.93 9.27 8.39
C VAL A 15 9.51 10.69 8.35
N ALA A 16 9.37 11.45 9.42
CA ALA A 16 9.95 12.80 9.49
C ALA A 16 11.48 12.76 9.36
N LEU A 17 12.14 11.83 10.06
CA LEU A 17 13.58 11.65 9.99
C LEU A 17 14.05 11.20 8.60
N LEU A 18 13.33 10.27 7.95
CA LEU A 18 13.66 9.83 6.58
C LEU A 18 13.61 10.99 5.58
N ARG A 19 12.60 11.85 5.67
CA ARG A 19 12.48 13.02 4.78
C ARG A 19 13.68 13.96 4.97
N GLN A 20 14.10 14.22 6.21
CA GLN A 20 15.30 15.01 6.46
C GLN A 20 16.56 14.36 5.86
N TYR A 21 16.74 13.05 6.00
CA TYR A 21 17.88 12.36 5.37
C TYR A 21 17.92 12.51 3.85
N TRP A 22 16.77 12.60 3.20
CA TRP A 22 16.71 12.77 1.74
C TRP A 22 16.95 14.20 1.28
N GLU A 23 16.64 15.20 2.12
CA GLU A 23 16.68 16.61 1.79
C GLU A 23 17.94 17.30 2.31
N ASP A 24 18.24 17.11 3.58
CA ASP A 24 19.24 17.88 4.30
C ASP A 24 20.66 17.33 4.07
N GLU A 25 21.63 18.20 3.94
CA GLU A 25 23.05 17.83 3.81
C GLU A 25 23.56 17.14 5.07
N HIS A 26 23.21 17.69 6.23
CA HIS A 26 23.45 17.14 7.55
C HIS A 26 22.17 17.11 8.36
N VAL A 27 21.88 15.98 8.98
CA VAL A 27 20.66 15.78 9.76
C VAL A 27 20.99 15.87 11.26
N ASN A 28 20.27 16.76 11.94
CA ASN A 28 20.21 16.83 13.38
C ASN A 28 18.75 16.61 13.81
N PHE A 29 18.46 15.49 14.44
CA PHE A 29 17.12 15.10 14.82
C PHE A 29 17.03 14.69 16.28
N SER A 30 16.16 15.34 17.05
CA SER A 30 15.97 15.03 18.46
C SER A 30 14.49 14.72 18.70
N GLY A 31 14.12 13.45 18.53
CA GLY A 31 12.79 12.93 18.74
C GLY A 31 12.64 12.15 20.04
N GLN A 32 11.47 11.60 20.26
CA GLN A 32 11.19 10.72 21.41
C GLN A 32 11.84 9.34 21.23
N TYR A 33 11.97 8.86 19.99
CA TYR A 33 12.41 7.50 19.65
C TYR A 33 13.73 7.49 18.90
N TYR A 34 14.05 8.55 18.18
CA TYR A 34 15.26 8.65 17.37
C TYR A 34 16.06 9.88 17.76
N GLN A 35 17.37 9.71 17.88
CA GLN A 35 18.33 10.77 18.13
C GLN A 35 19.41 10.66 17.06
N VAL A 36 19.65 11.73 16.33
CA VAL A 36 20.65 11.79 15.28
C VAL A 36 21.38 13.11 15.39
N GLU A 37 22.70 13.08 15.30
CA GLU A 37 23.57 14.24 15.44
C GLU A 37 24.58 14.25 14.29
N GLU A 38 24.50 15.29 13.46
CA GLU A 38 25.35 15.56 12.30
C GLU A 38 25.61 14.36 11.35
N ILE A 39 24.56 13.59 11.07
CA ILE A 39 24.66 12.47 10.13
C ILE A 39 24.28 12.91 8.72
N ALA A 40 25.12 12.61 7.74
CA ALA A 40 24.81 12.73 6.33
C ALA A 40 24.44 11.39 5.71
N MET A 41 23.55 11.38 4.73
CA MET A 41 23.27 10.23 3.87
C MET A 41 23.65 10.58 2.42
N GLU A 42 24.59 9.80 1.87
CA GLU A 42 25.03 9.97 0.49
C GLU A 42 25.11 8.61 -0.24
N PRO A 43 24.76 8.55 -1.54
CA PRO A 43 24.24 9.65 -2.37
C PRO A 43 22.81 10.05 -2.02
N LYS A 44 22.48 11.31 -2.21
CA LYS A 44 21.07 11.75 -2.08
C LYS A 44 20.21 11.12 -3.19
N PRO A 45 18.94 10.78 -2.89
CA PRO A 45 18.00 10.34 -3.91
C PRO A 45 17.84 11.44 -4.99
N PRO A 46 17.75 11.09 -6.27
CA PRO A 46 17.52 12.08 -7.33
C PRO A 46 16.26 12.93 -7.12
N GLN A 47 15.21 12.32 -6.53
CA GLN A 47 13.96 12.99 -6.19
C GLN A 47 14.08 13.87 -4.94
N ARG A 48 15.17 13.79 -4.19
CA ARG A 48 15.36 14.39 -2.87
C ARG A 48 14.16 14.07 -1.97
N GLY A 49 13.58 15.02 -1.24
CA GLY A 49 12.44 14.78 -0.35
C GLY A 49 11.14 14.28 -1.02
N ALA A 50 11.10 14.18 -2.34
CA ALA A 50 9.91 13.77 -3.10
C ALA A 50 9.74 12.25 -3.29
N ILE A 51 10.48 11.39 -2.57
CA ILE A 51 10.21 9.95 -2.58
C ILE A 51 8.87 9.71 -1.87
N PRO A 52 7.85 9.16 -2.56
CA PRO A 52 6.54 8.95 -1.93
C PRO A 52 6.59 7.84 -0.88
N ILE A 53 6.03 8.11 0.28
CA ILE A 53 5.92 7.17 1.39
C ILE A 53 4.48 6.68 1.48
N TRP A 54 4.27 5.42 1.12
CA TRP A 54 2.97 4.77 1.21
C TRP A 54 2.84 4.02 2.53
N ILE A 55 1.72 4.23 3.22
CA ILE A 55 1.51 3.67 4.57
C ILE A 55 0.31 2.74 4.55
N GLY A 56 0.46 1.58 5.24
CA GLY A 56 -0.59 0.57 5.34
C GLY A 56 -1.47 0.71 6.58
N GLY A 57 -2.68 0.16 6.49
CA GLY A 57 -3.63 -0.01 7.59
C GLY A 57 -5.04 0.48 7.26
N THR A 58 -6.02 -0.09 7.98
CA THR A 58 -7.47 0.16 7.79
C THR A 58 -8.17 0.64 9.05
N LYS A 59 -7.50 0.62 10.21
CA LYS A 59 -8.09 1.12 11.45
C LYS A 59 -8.04 2.65 11.53
N GLU A 60 -9.01 3.28 12.15
CA GLU A 60 -9.16 4.74 12.27
C GLU A 60 -7.85 5.48 12.62
N ARG A 61 -7.06 4.94 13.57
CA ARG A 61 -5.76 5.53 13.93
C ARG A 61 -4.73 5.47 12.81
N ALA A 62 -4.77 4.42 11.99
CA ALA A 62 -3.89 4.28 10.84
C ALA A 62 -4.34 5.22 9.72
N LEU A 63 -5.63 5.26 9.41
CA LEU A 63 -6.20 6.14 8.39
C LEU A 63 -5.89 7.61 8.66
N LYS A 64 -6.07 8.08 9.91
CA LYS A 64 -5.67 9.44 10.33
C LYS A 64 -4.19 9.73 10.09
N ARG A 65 -3.33 8.74 10.36
CA ARG A 65 -1.89 8.87 10.12
C ARG A 65 -1.58 8.93 8.63
N ILE A 66 -2.17 8.03 7.83
CA ILE A 66 -1.99 7.98 6.38
C ILE A 66 -2.40 9.31 5.76
N ALA A 67 -3.59 9.80 6.08
CA ALA A 67 -4.07 11.08 5.58
C ALA A 67 -3.15 12.24 5.94
N ARG A 68 -2.57 12.25 7.16
CA ARG A 68 -1.71 13.33 7.64
C ARG A 68 -0.30 13.32 7.05
N ILE A 69 0.39 12.18 7.05
CA ILE A 69 1.82 12.10 6.73
C ILE A 69 2.19 11.20 5.55
N GLY A 70 1.26 10.36 5.05
CA GLY A 70 1.49 9.49 3.90
C GLY A 70 1.33 10.21 2.57
N ASP A 71 2.00 9.71 1.55
CA ASP A 71 1.87 10.15 0.16
C ASP A 71 1.04 9.16 -0.67
N GLY A 72 0.68 8.03 -0.08
CA GLY A 72 -0.21 7.01 -0.63
C GLY A 72 -0.69 6.03 0.44
N TRP A 73 -1.76 5.31 0.12
CA TRP A 73 -2.35 4.31 0.98
C TRP A 73 -2.20 2.90 0.42
N MET A 74 -1.55 2.02 1.17
CA MET A 74 -1.53 0.57 0.90
C MET A 74 -2.66 -0.08 1.69
N ALA A 75 -3.85 -0.16 1.09
CA ALA A 75 -5.01 -0.76 1.72
C ALA A 75 -4.86 -2.29 1.77
N MET A 76 -5.12 -2.85 2.94
CA MET A 76 -5.13 -4.29 3.15
C MET A 76 -6.17 -4.64 4.21
N THR A 77 -7.12 -5.48 3.84
CA THR A 77 -8.11 -6.01 4.77
C THR A 77 -7.66 -7.34 5.35
N ALA A 78 -7.78 -7.50 6.65
CA ALA A 78 -7.55 -8.75 7.36
C ALA A 78 -8.88 -9.44 7.69
N PRO A 79 -8.88 -10.74 8.02
CA PRO A 79 -10.08 -11.41 8.52
C PRO A 79 -10.68 -10.67 9.72
N GLY A 80 -11.97 -10.33 9.63
CA GLY A 80 -12.69 -9.55 10.64
C GLY A 80 -12.57 -8.02 10.51
N ASP A 81 -11.87 -7.52 9.52
CA ASP A 81 -11.96 -6.10 9.14
C ASP A 81 -13.24 -5.83 8.34
N PRO A 82 -13.80 -4.61 8.41
CA PRO A 82 -14.92 -4.22 7.55
C PRO A 82 -14.50 -4.26 6.07
N PRO A 83 -15.46 -4.47 5.15
CA PRO A 83 -15.21 -4.33 3.72
C PRO A 83 -14.61 -2.97 3.39
N ILE A 84 -13.75 -2.92 2.38
CA ILE A 84 -13.05 -1.69 2.01
C ILE A 84 -14.03 -0.56 1.62
N GLN A 85 -15.18 -0.92 1.06
CA GLN A 85 -16.25 0.00 0.69
C GLN A 85 -16.82 0.77 1.91
N GLU A 86 -16.79 0.16 3.10
CA GLU A 86 -17.22 0.80 4.35
C GLU A 86 -16.13 1.71 4.95
N VAL A 87 -14.86 1.41 4.69
CA VAL A 87 -13.70 2.17 5.19
C VAL A 87 -13.44 3.42 4.34
N LEU A 88 -13.66 3.30 3.04
CA LEU A 88 -13.26 4.29 2.04
C LEU A 88 -13.89 5.68 2.25
N PRO A 89 -15.20 5.81 2.54
CA PRO A 89 -15.80 7.14 2.77
C PRO A 89 -15.11 7.89 3.90
N ARG A 90 -14.88 7.22 5.03
CA ARG A 90 -14.19 7.84 6.17
C ARG A 90 -12.74 8.23 5.84
N PHE A 91 -12.06 7.44 5.02
CA PHE A 91 -10.71 7.80 4.59
C PHE A 91 -10.70 9.02 3.66
N LYS A 92 -11.65 9.13 2.75
CA LYS A 92 -11.81 10.32 1.89
C LYS A 92 -12.06 11.59 2.70
N ASP A 93 -12.94 11.53 3.70
CA ASP A 93 -13.14 12.65 4.64
C ASP A 93 -11.82 13.06 5.32
N LEU A 94 -11.04 12.08 5.79
CA LEU A 94 -9.76 12.35 6.43
C LEU A 94 -8.72 12.97 5.48
N LEU A 95 -8.73 12.63 4.21
CA LEU A 95 -7.88 13.28 3.21
C LEU A 95 -8.26 14.75 3.06
N GLU A 96 -9.56 15.06 2.90
CA GLU A 96 -10.06 16.42 2.80
C GLU A 96 -9.76 17.25 4.07
N GLU A 97 -9.96 16.66 5.27
CA GLU A 97 -9.58 17.26 6.57
C GLU A 97 -8.08 17.64 6.62
N ASN A 98 -7.22 16.96 5.85
CA ASN A 98 -5.78 17.22 5.75
C ASN A 98 -5.37 17.98 4.47
N GLY A 99 -6.32 18.54 3.72
CA GLY A 99 -6.07 19.35 2.52
C GLY A 99 -5.60 18.54 1.32
N LYS A 100 -5.88 17.23 1.28
CA LYS A 100 -5.55 16.34 0.18
C LYS A 100 -6.80 16.02 -0.64
N ASP A 101 -6.65 15.95 -1.95
CA ASP A 101 -7.74 15.61 -2.85
C ASP A 101 -7.93 14.08 -2.92
N PRO A 102 -9.09 13.54 -2.46
CA PRO A 102 -9.36 12.11 -2.51
C PRO A 102 -9.41 11.52 -3.93
N ALA A 103 -9.68 12.36 -4.95
CA ALA A 103 -9.78 11.90 -6.33
C ALA A 103 -8.41 11.59 -6.95
N THR A 104 -7.36 12.24 -6.46
CA THR A 104 -6.00 12.11 -6.97
C THR A 104 -5.02 11.45 -5.99
N TYR A 105 -5.47 11.20 -4.76
CA TYR A 105 -4.60 10.58 -3.76
C TYR A 105 -4.31 9.11 -4.09
N PRO A 106 -3.03 8.71 -4.22
CA PRO A 106 -2.67 7.37 -4.64
C PRO A 106 -3.12 6.31 -3.63
N MET A 107 -3.83 5.31 -4.10
CA MET A 107 -4.32 4.20 -3.29
C MET A 107 -4.04 2.87 -3.98
N GLN A 108 -3.45 1.93 -3.25
CA GLN A 108 -3.17 0.58 -3.71
C GLN A 108 -3.94 -0.44 -2.88
N MET A 109 -4.47 -1.45 -3.53
CA MET A 109 -4.98 -2.65 -2.86
C MET A 109 -4.53 -3.91 -3.61
N SER A 110 -4.19 -4.96 -2.84
CA SER A 110 -3.88 -6.25 -3.45
C SER A 110 -5.09 -6.82 -4.19
N LEU A 111 -4.83 -7.30 -5.40
CA LEU A 111 -5.80 -8.01 -6.22
C LEU A 111 -6.06 -9.39 -5.61
N SER A 112 -6.92 -9.41 -4.61
CA SER A 112 -7.28 -10.60 -3.87
C SER A 112 -8.79 -10.60 -3.58
N PRO A 113 -9.38 -11.77 -3.39
CA PRO A 113 -10.81 -11.87 -3.09
C PRO A 113 -11.18 -11.40 -1.67
N GLY A 114 -10.24 -10.79 -0.93
CA GLY A 114 -10.44 -10.42 0.46
C GLY A 114 -10.25 -11.60 1.43
N ALA A 115 -10.77 -11.47 2.65
CA ALA A 115 -10.71 -12.49 3.68
C ALA A 115 -11.69 -13.63 3.41
N ILE A 116 -11.35 -14.51 2.47
CA ILE A 116 -12.17 -15.67 2.12
C ILE A 116 -11.41 -16.96 2.42
N ASP A 117 -12.17 -18.03 2.49
CA ASP A 117 -11.68 -19.38 2.64
C ASP A 117 -10.62 -19.74 1.56
N LYS A 118 -9.72 -20.68 1.90
CA LYS A 118 -8.58 -21.06 1.05
C LYS A 118 -9.00 -21.56 -0.34
N ASP A 119 -10.13 -22.25 -0.46
CA ASP A 119 -10.57 -22.81 -1.74
C ASP A 119 -11.15 -21.72 -2.66
N LYS A 120 -11.83 -20.72 -2.11
CA LYS A 120 -12.27 -19.55 -2.88
C LYS A 120 -11.07 -18.72 -3.34
N ARG A 121 -10.04 -18.56 -2.50
CA ARG A 121 -8.79 -17.88 -2.87
C ARG A 121 -8.09 -18.59 -4.03
N LYS A 122 -8.03 -19.92 -4.02
CA LYS A 122 -7.46 -20.69 -5.12
C LYS A 122 -8.24 -20.49 -6.43
N ARG A 123 -9.57 -20.55 -6.39
CA ARG A 123 -10.40 -20.31 -7.59
C ARG A 123 -10.16 -18.93 -8.18
N PHE A 124 -10.09 -17.91 -7.34
CA PHE A 124 -9.88 -16.53 -7.76
C PHE A 124 -8.64 -16.36 -8.67
N TYR A 125 -7.50 -16.96 -8.29
CA TYR A 125 -6.25 -16.82 -9.07
C TYR A 125 -6.17 -17.71 -10.31
N ASN A 126 -7.14 -18.61 -10.51
CA ASN A 126 -7.28 -19.43 -11.71
C ASN A 126 -8.39 -18.94 -12.66
N ASP A 127 -9.16 -17.96 -12.25
CA ASP A 127 -10.30 -17.44 -12.96
C ASP A 127 -10.02 -15.99 -13.38
N MET A 128 -9.68 -15.81 -14.65
CA MET A 128 -9.32 -14.48 -15.18
C MET A 128 -10.50 -13.51 -15.12
N ASP A 129 -11.73 -13.99 -15.32
CA ASP A 129 -12.91 -13.13 -15.26
C ASP A 129 -13.13 -12.57 -13.84
N LEU A 130 -12.89 -13.38 -12.81
CA LEU A 130 -12.95 -12.92 -11.42
C LEU A 130 -11.84 -11.92 -11.09
N LEU A 131 -10.63 -12.13 -11.65
CA LEU A 131 -9.51 -11.19 -11.47
C LEU A 131 -9.81 -9.85 -12.12
N VAL A 132 -10.29 -9.86 -13.37
CA VAL A 132 -10.68 -8.65 -14.11
C VAL A 132 -11.82 -7.93 -13.40
N ALA A 133 -12.89 -8.65 -13.03
CA ALA A 133 -14.01 -8.05 -12.30
C ALA A 133 -13.56 -7.37 -11.00
N ARG A 134 -12.62 -7.99 -10.27
CA ARG A 134 -12.06 -7.39 -9.05
C ARG A 134 -11.21 -6.16 -9.33
N ALA A 135 -10.42 -6.18 -10.39
CA ALA A 135 -9.61 -5.02 -10.79
C ALA A 135 -10.51 -3.82 -11.16
N CYS A 136 -11.55 -4.06 -11.96
CA CYS A 136 -12.55 -3.05 -12.30
C CYS A 136 -13.25 -2.49 -11.05
N GLU A 137 -13.65 -3.36 -10.11
CA GLU A 137 -14.25 -2.93 -8.84
C GLU A 137 -13.30 -1.99 -8.06
N LEU A 138 -12.02 -2.33 -7.97
CA LEU A 138 -11.04 -1.50 -7.26
C LEU A 138 -10.83 -0.16 -7.97
N ARG A 139 -10.74 -0.15 -9.30
CA ARG A 139 -10.68 1.06 -10.11
C ARG A 139 -11.89 1.97 -9.85
N ASP A 140 -13.10 1.41 -9.89
CA ASP A 140 -14.35 2.15 -9.69
C ASP A 140 -14.48 2.71 -8.27
N LEU A 141 -13.82 2.09 -7.28
CA LEU A 141 -13.66 2.61 -5.93
C LEU A 141 -12.61 3.73 -5.83
N GLY A 142 -11.79 3.93 -6.87
CA GLY A 142 -10.77 4.96 -6.95
C GLY A 142 -9.37 4.50 -6.56
N PHE A 143 -9.09 3.19 -6.55
CA PHE A 143 -7.72 2.69 -6.39
C PHE A 143 -6.93 2.90 -7.68
N SER A 144 -5.80 3.61 -7.58
CA SER A 144 -4.89 3.88 -8.70
C SER A 144 -4.00 2.70 -9.05
N ASP A 145 -3.76 1.82 -8.08
CA ASP A 145 -2.81 0.73 -8.22
C ASP A 145 -3.36 -0.57 -7.64
N THR A 146 -3.00 -1.69 -8.27
CA THR A 146 -3.22 -3.02 -7.73
C THR A 146 -1.91 -3.81 -7.70
N SER A 147 -1.80 -4.74 -6.76
CA SER A 147 -0.67 -5.67 -6.69
C SER A 147 -1.15 -7.12 -6.69
N ILE A 148 -0.37 -8.00 -7.26
CA ILE A 148 -0.62 -9.44 -7.26
C ILE A 148 0.33 -10.09 -6.26
N ASP A 149 -0.25 -10.83 -5.29
CA ASP A 149 0.53 -11.64 -4.37
C ASP A 149 0.90 -12.98 -5.04
N CYS A 150 2.20 -13.23 -5.20
CA CYS A 150 2.70 -14.46 -5.82
C CYS A 150 2.59 -15.69 -4.89
N VAL A 151 2.38 -15.53 -3.59
CA VAL A 151 2.26 -16.66 -2.65
C VAL A 151 1.09 -17.59 -2.98
N PRO A 152 -0.12 -17.11 -3.27
CA PRO A 152 -1.21 -17.95 -3.73
C PRO A 152 -0.91 -18.68 -5.03
N LEU A 153 -0.24 -18.04 -5.99
CA LEU A 153 0.17 -18.69 -7.26
C LEU A 153 1.12 -19.86 -7.00
N PHE A 154 2.11 -19.66 -6.13
CA PHE A 154 3.01 -20.73 -5.72
C PHE A 154 2.26 -21.90 -5.05
N GLN A 155 1.28 -21.61 -4.22
CA GLN A 155 0.43 -22.63 -3.56
C GLN A 155 -0.48 -23.38 -4.56
N LEU A 156 -0.83 -22.76 -5.69
CA LEU A 156 -1.57 -23.37 -6.80
C LEU A 156 -0.72 -24.32 -7.66
N GLY A 157 0.58 -24.33 -7.46
CA GLY A 157 1.49 -25.24 -8.17
C GLY A 157 2.45 -24.57 -9.15
N PHE A 158 2.40 -23.25 -9.33
CA PHE A 158 3.36 -22.49 -10.13
C PHE A 158 4.67 -22.32 -9.34
N ARG A 159 5.49 -23.40 -9.30
CA ARG A 159 6.65 -23.48 -8.38
C ARG A 159 7.99 -23.15 -9.02
N SER A 160 8.05 -22.99 -10.34
CA SER A 160 9.24 -22.52 -11.04
C SER A 160 9.09 -21.06 -11.44
N SER A 161 10.21 -20.36 -11.63
CA SER A 161 10.21 -18.97 -12.12
C SER A 161 9.47 -18.85 -13.45
N ASP A 162 9.71 -19.79 -14.39
CA ASP A 162 9.08 -19.75 -15.70
C ASP A 162 7.56 -19.93 -15.61
N ALA A 163 7.08 -20.88 -14.79
CA ALA A 163 5.65 -21.09 -14.58
C ALA A 163 4.96 -19.87 -13.92
N LEU A 164 5.63 -19.23 -12.97
CA LEU A 164 5.13 -18.00 -12.35
C LEU A 164 5.07 -16.86 -13.36
N LEU A 165 6.13 -16.64 -14.14
CA LEU A 165 6.18 -15.59 -15.16
C LEU A 165 5.12 -15.81 -16.24
N GLU A 166 4.94 -17.04 -16.70
CA GLU A 166 3.89 -17.39 -17.67
C GLU A 166 2.49 -17.09 -17.12
N GLN A 167 2.22 -17.45 -15.86
CA GLN A 167 0.93 -17.14 -15.23
C GLN A 167 0.72 -15.65 -15.01
N LEU A 168 1.75 -14.92 -14.59
CA LEU A 168 1.69 -13.47 -14.44
C LEU A 168 1.47 -12.76 -15.79
N ALA A 169 2.08 -13.28 -16.88
CA ALA A 169 1.83 -12.76 -18.22
C ALA A 169 0.37 -12.94 -18.64
N LYS A 170 -0.23 -14.12 -18.39
CA LYS A 170 -1.66 -14.35 -18.66
C LYS A 170 -2.57 -13.40 -17.86
N ILE A 171 -2.25 -13.17 -16.59
CA ILE A 171 -2.99 -12.23 -15.74
C ILE A 171 -2.85 -10.81 -16.30
N TYR A 172 -1.63 -10.40 -16.67
CA TYR A 172 -1.39 -9.09 -17.27
C TYR A 172 -2.15 -8.90 -18.59
N GLU A 173 -2.13 -9.88 -19.48
CA GLU A 173 -2.86 -9.85 -20.75
C GLU A 173 -4.37 -9.73 -20.54
N ALA A 174 -4.92 -10.38 -19.52
CA ALA A 174 -6.34 -10.28 -19.18
C ALA A 174 -6.69 -8.91 -18.60
N LEU A 175 -5.80 -8.29 -17.84
CA LEU A 175 -6.01 -6.99 -17.21
C LEU A 175 -5.70 -5.81 -18.14
N ALA A 176 -4.78 -5.97 -19.10
CA ALA A 176 -4.28 -4.89 -19.94
C ALA A 176 -5.39 -4.08 -20.66
N PRO A 177 -6.48 -4.68 -21.19
CA PRO A 177 -7.56 -3.92 -21.80
C PRO A 177 -8.27 -2.96 -20.84
N GLU A 178 -8.30 -3.29 -19.56
CA GLU A 178 -8.97 -2.52 -18.51
C GLU A 178 -8.07 -1.46 -17.86
N LEU A 179 -6.76 -1.52 -18.16
CA LEU A 179 -5.76 -0.59 -17.63
C LEU A 179 -5.36 0.51 -18.62
N SER A 180 -5.96 0.48 -19.84
CA SER A 180 -5.59 1.35 -20.96
C SER A 180 -6.52 2.57 -21.03
N ASP A 181 -6.48 3.47 -20.03
CA ASP A 181 -7.07 4.82 -20.10
C ASP A 181 -6.10 5.84 -19.54
#